data_2c2426d863ebc329eca285ce213c06a7
#
_entry.id   2c2426d863ebc329eca285ce213c06a7
#
_cell.length_a   1.000
_cell.length_b   1.000
_cell.length_c   1.000
_cell.angle_alpha   90.00
_cell.angle_beta   90.00
_cell.angle_gamma   90.00
#
_symmetry.space_group_name_H-M   'P 1'
#
loop_
_entity.id
_entity.type
_entity.pdbx_description
1 polymer ?
#
loop_
_entity_poly.entity_id
_entity_poly.type
_entity_poly.pdbx_seq_one_letter_code
_entity_poly.pdbx_strand_id
1 'polypeptide(L)'
;MFDFWGDGLLVKDLTMGNFCNVDLEYPLKKELSRKKRMSAITQAHVAYCHGDKIVADNVHFISRLNMNPLNGAKRILFNKCHMESTDDALTGTGVYLDCTLHFYGQKPFWRSDMGGAVFLNCDFYVCHEEDRQYFCKSVGPLSIVDCRYHSKKPVYAGWTHDPTDWLRCYQYNVKQNGQPYVIGADKPYNTVCMDQLNQLKAFRLEENEEVVYNTYNLLRGEDDWDPLRVKDRVIAIGKRDGRDYTRMPSCLSVEP
;
A
#
# COMPACT_ATOMS: atom_id res chain seq x y z
N MET A 1 7.39 -8.03 18.96
CA MET A 1 7.79 -8.23 17.55
C MET A 1 7.56 -9.68 17.19
N PHE A 2 6.95 -9.94 16.06
CA PHE A 2 6.70 -11.28 15.53
C PHE A 2 7.66 -11.56 14.38
N ASP A 3 7.99 -12.84 14.18
CA ASP A 3 8.81 -13.31 13.09
C ASP A 3 8.22 -14.61 12.54
N PHE A 4 7.71 -14.55 11.32
CA PHE A 4 6.97 -15.65 10.70
C PHE A 4 7.80 -16.31 9.60
N TRP A 5 7.85 -17.63 9.63
CA TRP A 5 8.53 -18.47 8.65
C TRP A 5 7.54 -19.42 7.99
N GLY A 6 7.58 -19.49 6.67
CA GLY A 6 6.73 -20.39 5.89
C GLY A 6 5.74 -19.66 4.99
N ASP A 7 5.24 -20.41 4.01
CA ASP A 7 4.31 -19.95 2.99
C ASP A 7 2.85 -20.11 3.42
N GLY A 8 1.95 -19.34 2.81
CA GLY A 8 0.52 -19.48 2.99
C GLY A 8 -0.03 -18.92 4.31
N LEU A 9 0.69 -17.98 4.95
CA LEU A 9 0.23 -17.35 6.19
C LEU A 9 -1.02 -16.50 5.94
N LEU A 10 -2.05 -16.74 6.74
CA LEU A 10 -3.22 -15.86 6.87
C LEU A 10 -3.24 -15.23 8.26
N VAL A 11 -3.17 -13.89 8.30
CA VAL A 11 -3.38 -13.09 9.51
C VAL A 11 -4.70 -12.35 9.34
N LYS A 12 -5.63 -12.51 10.28
CA LYS A 12 -6.99 -12.00 10.08
C LYS A 12 -7.64 -11.50 11.38
N ASP A 13 -8.44 -10.41 11.25
CA ASP A 13 -9.32 -9.89 12.30
C ASP A 13 -8.61 -9.64 13.64
N LEU A 14 -7.44 -9.01 13.62
CA LEU A 14 -6.66 -8.72 14.83
C LEU A 14 -5.88 -7.41 14.73
N THR A 15 -5.33 -6.99 15.87
CA THR A 15 -4.40 -5.87 15.95
C THR A 15 -3.00 -6.36 16.28
N MET A 16 -2.03 -5.99 15.46
CA MET A 16 -0.61 -6.20 15.70
C MET A 16 0.05 -4.85 16.00
N GLY A 17 0.53 -4.67 17.21
CA GLY A 17 1.03 -3.37 17.64
C GLY A 17 2.36 -3.42 18.39
N ASN A 18 3.19 -2.41 18.16
CA ASN A 18 4.32 -2.07 19.00
C ASN A 18 4.16 -0.61 19.45
N PHE A 19 3.79 -0.44 20.71
CA PHE A 19 3.39 0.85 21.26
C PHE A 19 4.54 1.63 21.89
N CYS A 20 5.79 1.29 21.59
CA CYS A 20 6.95 1.99 22.15
C CYS A 20 6.93 3.49 21.83
N ASN A 21 6.49 3.86 20.64
CA ASN A 21 6.44 5.24 20.14
C ASN A 21 5.03 5.82 20.07
N VAL A 22 4.06 5.22 20.76
CA VAL A 22 2.66 5.63 20.76
C VAL A 22 2.19 5.89 22.18
N ASP A 23 1.44 6.96 22.39
CA ASP A 23 0.69 7.18 23.63
C ASP A 23 -0.50 6.21 23.66
N LEU A 24 -0.66 5.51 24.77
CA LEU A 24 -1.79 4.61 25.01
C LEU A 24 -2.77 5.27 25.95
N GLU A 25 -4.03 5.35 25.55
CA GLU A 25 -5.11 5.87 26.36
C GLU A 25 -6.19 4.81 26.53
N TYR A 26 -6.51 4.51 27.80
CA TYR A 26 -7.56 3.58 28.17
C TYR A 26 -8.69 4.34 28.88
N PRO A 27 -9.77 4.73 28.16
CA PRO A 27 -10.84 5.52 28.73
C PRO A 27 -11.51 4.89 29.96
N LEU A 28 -11.65 3.56 29.97
CA LEU A 28 -12.31 2.79 31.03
C LEU A 28 -11.37 2.44 32.20
N LYS A 29 -10.05 2.44 32.01
CA LYS A 29 -9.03 2.09 33.01
C LYS A 29 -7.84 3.02 32.86
N LYS A 30 -8.01 4.27 33.27
CA LYS A 30 -7.00 5.33 33.07
C LYS A 30 -5.64 5.01 33.69
N GLU A 31 -5.60 4.18 34.75
CA GLU A 31 -4.38 3.70 35.38
C GLU A 31 -3.51 2.84 34.47
N LEU A 32 -4.06 2.28 33.37
CA LEU A 32 -3.32 1.54 32.36
C LEU A 32 -2.75 2.44 31.27
N SER A 33 -3.17 3.70 31.22
CA SER A 33 -2.66 4.64 30.24
C SER A 33 -1.15 4.83 30.39
N ARG A 34 -0.45 4.95 29.27
CA ARG A 34 1.01 5.12 29.25
C ARG A 34 1.39 6.17 28.21
N LYS A 35 2.32 7.01 28.53
CA LYS A 35 2.99 7.86 27.57
C LYS A 35 4.03 7.05 26.81
N LYS A 36 4.29 7.43 25.54
CA LYS A 36 5.40 6.87 24.76
C LYS A 36 6.68 6.88 25.59
N ARG A 37 7.43 5.82 25.51
CA ARG A 37 8.61 5.62 26.38
C ARG A 37 9.74 6.61 26.14
N MET A 38 9.90 7.05 24.88
CA MET A 38 11.02 7.91 24.49
C MET A 38 10.57 9.00 23.54
N SER A 39 11.15 10.18 23.70
CA SER A 39 11.07 11.27 22.73
C SER A 39 12.03 11.07 21.56
N ALA A 40 13.08 10.25 21.74
CA ALA A 40 14.03 9.89 20.70
C ALA A 40 13.44 8.88 19.70
N ILE A 41 14.00 8.84 18.51
CA ILE A 41 13.68 7.85 17.48
C ILE A 41 14.04 6.46 17.99
N THR A 42 13.04 5.62 18.21
CA THR A 42 13.20 4.24 18.68
C THR A 42 12.52 3.30 17.70
N GLN A 43 13.27 2.29 17.25
CA GLN A 43 12.75 1.24 16.39
C GLN A 43 11.60 0.49 17.07
N ALA A 44 10.48 0.37 16.40
CA ALA A 44 9.27 -0.24 16.96
C ALA A 44 8.66 -1.24 15.95
N HIS A 45 9.45 -2.23 15.58
CA HIS A 45 9.06 -3.27 14.61
C HIS A 45 7.88 -4.08 15.13
N VAL A 46 6.95 -4.40 14.25
CA VAL A 46 5.76 -5.21 14.56
C VAL A 46 5.96 -6.64 14.11
N ALA A 47 6.20 -6.87 12.81
CA ALA A 47 6.29 -8.23 12.29
C ALA A 47 7.20 -8.32 11.06
N TYR A 48 7.99 -9.37 10.98
CA TYR A 48 8.66 -9.82 9.78
C TYR A 48 8.01 -11.10 9.25
N CYS A 49 8.15 -11.35 7.94
CA CYS A 49 7.68 -12.57 7.31
C CYS A 49 8.66 -13.01 6.23
N HIS A 50 9.04 -14.28 6.24
CA HIS A 50 10.03 -14.86 5.32
C HIS A 50 9.40 -15.86 4.33
N GLY A 51 8.10 -15.73 4.10
CA GLY A 51 7.33 -16.64 3.26
C GLY A 51 6.77 -16.00 1.99
N ASP A 52 6.09 -16.83 1.23
CA ASP A 52 5.33 -16.46 0.05
C ASP A 52 3.83 -16.68 0.28
N LYS A 53 2.96 -16.04 -0.53
CA LYS A 53 1.50 -16.18 -0.47
C LYS A 53 0.90 -15.77 0.89
N ILE A 54 1.24 -14.58 1.32
CA ILE A 54 0.82 -14.04 2.62
C ILE A 54 -0.43 -13.19 2.46
N VAL A 55 -1.38 -13.34 3.36
CA VAL A 55 -2.59 -12.51 3.42
C VAL A 55 -2.74 -11.91 4.80
N ALA A 56 -2.84 -10.59 4.85
CA ALA A 56 -3.35 -9.86 6.00
C ALA A 56 -4.76 -9.33 5.64
N ASP A 57 -5.78 -9.79 6.35
CA ASP A 57 -7.19 -9.44 6.10
C ASP A 57 -7.81 -8.82 7.35
N ASN A 58 -8.25 -7.57 7.26
CA ASN A 58 -8.80 -6.80 8.38
C ASN A 58 -7.85 -6.76 9.59
N VAL A 59 -6.58 -6.41 9.35
CA VAL A 59 -5.54 -6.32 10.38
C VAL A 59 -5.19 -4.86 10.65
N HIS A 60 -5.11 -4.48 11.92
CA HIS A 60 -4.61 -3.18 12.34
C HIS A 60 -3.13 -3.29 12.71
N PHE A 61 -2.26 -2.66 11.94
CA PHE A 61 -0.84 -2.54 12.25
C PHE A 61 -0.55 -1.18 12.88
N ILE A 62 -0.15 -1.19 14.15
CA ILE A 62 0.03 0.02 14.95
C ILE A 62 1.47 0.12 15.44
N SER A 63 2.21 0.99 14.84
CA SER A 63 3.50 1.48 15.28
C SER A 63 3.92 2.63 14.39
N ARG A 64 4.54 3.64 14.93
CA ARG A 64 4.83 4.84 14.16
C ARG A 64 6.22 4.92 13.59
N LEU A 65 7.15 4.08 14.04
CA LEU A 65 8.53 4.11 13.54
C LEU A 65 9.03 2.72 13.19
N ASN A 66 9.41 2.53 11.94
CA ASN A 66 9.90 1.27 11.39
C ASN A 66 8.97 0.09 11.72
N MET A 67 7.70 0.26 11.45
CA MET A 67 6.66 -0.72 11.79
C MET A 67 6.90 -2.09 11.16
N ASN A 68 7.32 -2.12 9.90
CA ASN A 68 7.60 -3.34 9.15
C ASN A 68 6.43 -4.36 9.19
N PRO A 69 5.25 -4.02 8.64
CA PRO A 69 4.11 -4.92 8.67
C PRO A 69 4.35 -6.11 7.74
N LEU A 70 4.72 -7.27 8.30
CA LEU A 70 5.05 -8.50 7.57
C LEU A 70 6.15 -8.30 6.50
N ASN A 71 7.14 -7.47 6.82
CA ASN A 71 8.24 -7.19 5.92
C ASN A 71 9.04 -8.44 5.57
N GLY A 72 9.43 -8.58 4.30
CA GLY A 72 10.18 -9.72 3.75
C GLY A 72 9.31 -10.76 3.04
N ALA A 73 7.98 -10.65 3.12
CA ALA A 73 7.07 -11.49 2.34
C ALA A 73 7.30 -11.31 0.83
N LYS A 74 7.32 -12.42 0.07
CA LYS A 74 7.54 -12.37 -1.39
C LYS A 74 6.32 -11.86 -2.13
N ARG A 75 5.16 -12.52 -1.93
CA ARG A 75 3.86 -12.04 -2.42
C ARG A 75 2.94 -11.86 -1.23
N ILE A 76 2.41 -10.64 -1.08
CA ILE A 76 1.54 -10.31 0.03
C ILE A 76 0.34 -9.48 -0.44
N LEU A 77 -0.82 -9.82 0.11
CA LEU A 77 -2.04 -9.03 0.04
C LEU A 77 -2.37 -8.46 1.41
N PHE A 78 -2.47 -7.14 1.48
CA PHE A 78 -3.11 -6.44 2.58
C PHE A 78 -4.53 -6.09 2.13
N ASN A 79 -5.55 -6.71 2.73
CA ASN A 79 -6.95 -6.47 2.42
C ASN A 79 -7.66 -5.84 3.60
N LYS A 80 -8.26 -4.68 3.41
CA LYS A 80 -9.00 -3.94 4.45
C LYS A 80 -8.18 -3.69 5.73
N CYS A 81 -6.86 -3.52 5.58
CA CYS A 81 -5.97 -3.29 6.71
C CYS A 81 -5.93 -1.81 7.08
N HIS A 82 -5.68 -1.56 8.37
CA HIS A 82 -5.37 -0.23 8.90
C HIS A 82 -3.89 -0.16 9.30
N MET A 83 -3.20 0.91 8.90
CA MET A 83 -1.77 1.08 9.16
C MET A 83 -1.48 2.49 9.67
N GLU A 84 -0.62 2.59 10.69
CA GLU A 84 -0.14 3.87 11.21
C GLU A 84 1.37 3.96 11.05
N SER A 85 1.88 5.04 10.44
CA SER A 85 3.31 5.20 10.20
C SER A 85 3.78 6.64 10.36
N THR A 86 5.07 6.82 10.69
CA THR A 86 5.74 8.11 10.68
C THR A 86 6.78 8.18 9.58
N ASP A 87 7.89 7.50 9.75
CA ASP A 87 9.04 7.54 8.85
C ASP A 87 9.61 6.12 8.69
N ASP A 88 9.94 5.72 7.49
CA ASP A 88 10.49 4.41 7.15
C ASP A 88 9.68 3.21 7.73
N ALA A 89 8.42 3.43 8.06
CA ALA A 89 7.64 2.49 8.86
C ALA A 89 7.01 1.37 8.04
N LEU A 90 6.84 1.60 6.76
CA LEU A 90 6.24 0.66 5.83
C LEU A 90 7.27 0.22 4.79
N THR A 91 7.26 -1.05 4.46
CA THR A 91 7.96 -1.58 3.30
C THR A 91 6.98 -1.66 2.14
N GLY A 92 7.39 -1.07 1.04
CA GLY A 92 6.49 -0.81 -0.06
C GLY A 92 6.39 -1.96 -1.06
N THR A 93 6.26 -3.21 -0.62
CA THR A 93 6.06 -4.34 -1.54
C THR A 93 4.68 -4.96 -1.31
N GLY A 94 4.06 -5.43 -2.38
CA GLY A 94 2.77 -6.12 -2.30
C GLY A 94 1.58 -5.32 -2.80
N VAL A 95 0.39 -5.89 -2.59
CA VAL A 95 -0.89 -5.33 -2.99
C VAL A 95 -1.67 -4.89 -1.75
N TYR A 96 -2.08 -3.63 -1.74
CA TYR A 96 -2.91 -3.02 -0.70
C TYR A 96 -4.30 -2.77 -1.31
N LEU A 97 -5.32 -3.45 -0.82
CA LEU A 97 -6.69 -3.33 -1.28
C LEU A 97 -7.61 -2.85 -0.16
N ASP A 98 -8.40 -1.81 -0.41
CA ASP A 98 -9.35 -1.24 0.56
C ASP A 98 -8.69 -0.87 1.90
N CYS A 99 -7.41 -0.48 1.91
CA CYS A 99 -6.67 -0.20 3.11
C CYS A 99 -6.78 1.28 3.53
N THR A 100 -6.63 1.51 4.83
CA THR A 100 -6.55 2.85 5.43
C THR A 100 -5.17 3.06 6.01
N LEU A 101 -4.45 4.09 5.55
CA LEU A 101 -3.09 4.39 5.99
C LEU A 101 -3.03 5.79 6.61
N HIS A 102 -2.57 5.89 7.84
CA HIS A 102 -2.39 7.14 8.57
C HIS A 102 -0.91 7.54 8.57
N PHE A 103 -0.59 8.61 7.89
CA PHE A 103 0.77 9.14 7.74
C PHE A 103 1.05 10.21 8.79
N TYR A 104 1.75 9.83 9.84
CA TYR A 104 2.19 10.75 10.90
C TYR A 104 3.53 11.43 10.61
N GLY A 105 4.14 11.12 9.47
CA GLY A 105 5.36 11.73 8.95
C GLY A 105 5.35 11.79 7.43
N GLN A 106 6.25 12.61 6.88
CA GLN A 106 6.28 12.94 5.46
C GLN A 106 6.67 11.76 4.54
N LYS A 107 7.35 10.73 5.04
CA LYS A 107 7.95 9.65 4.24
C LYS A 107 7.66 8.30 4.89
N PRO A 108 6.39 7.83 4.85
CA PRO A 108 5.97 6.64 5.59
C PRO A 108 6.61 5.34 5.11
N PHE A 109 6.99 5.26 3.83
CA PHE A 109 7.64 4.09 3.27
C PHE A 109 9.16 4.29 3.15
N TRP A 110 9.92 3.23 3.43
CA TRP A 110 11.35 3.21 3.13
C TRP A 110 11.57 3.26 1.61
N ARG A 111 11.08 2.24 0.92
CA ARG A 111 11.11 2.08 -0.53
C ARG A 111 10.12 1.00 -0.94
N SER A 112 9.79 0.89 -2.22
CA SER A 112 9.30 -0.35 -2.80
C SER A 112 10.48 -1.12 -3.41
N ASP A 113 10.34 -2.45 -3.52
CA ASP A 113 11.27 -3.25 -4.32
C ASP A 113 11.05 -2.99 -5.82
N MET A 114 11.92 -3.52 -6.68
CA MET A 114 11.79 -3.32 -8.14
C MET A 114 10.47 -3.84 -8.70
N GLY A 115 9.87 -4.86 -8.06
CA GLY A 115 8.51 -5.31 -8.35
C GLY A 115 7.43 -4.29 -8.01
N GLY A 116 7.73 -3.32 -7.16
CA GLY A 116 6.84 -2.23 -6.77
C GLY A 116 5.82 -2.58 -5.70
N ALA A 117 4.95 -1.61 -5.42
CA ALA A 117 3.77 -1.80 -4.59
C ALA A 117 2.54 -1.21 -5.28
N VAL A 118 1.39 -1.81 -5.05
CA VAL A 118 0.12 -1.42 -5.67
C VAL A 118 -0.91 -1.11 -4.60
N PHE A 119 -1.49 0.09 -4.68
CA PHE A 119 -2.58 0.55 -3.82
C PHE A 119 -3.86 0.65 -4.65
N LEU A 120 -4.89 -0.09 -4.24
CA LEU A 120 -6.19 -0.19 -4.89
C LEU A 120 -7.27 0.25 -3.90
N ASN A 121 -8.01 1.31 -4.23
CA ASN A 121 -9.10 1.83 -3.42
C ASN A 121 -8.72 2.14 -1.97
N CYS A 122 -7.51 2.71 -1.75
CA CYS A 122 -7.02 3.01 -0.43
C CYS A 122 -7.28 4.48 -0.03
N ASP A 123 -7.38 4.69 1.29
CA ASP A 123 -7.47 6.01 1.91
C ASP A 123 -6.17 6.35 2.65
N PHE A 124 -5.58 7.48 2.32
CA PHE A 124 -4.38 8.01 2.95
C PHE A 124 -4.72 9.24 3.78
N TYR A 125 -4.55 9.16 5.09
CA TYR A 125 -4.77 10.27 6.01
C TYR A 125 -3.46 10.93 6.38
N VAL A 126 -3.28 12.19 5.97
CA VAL A 126 -2.11 13.01 6.34
C VAL A 126 -2.35 13.57 7.74
N CYS A 127 -1.60 13.05 8.71
CA CYS A 127 -1.77 13.34 10.15
C CYS A 127 -0.65 14.24 10.72
N HIS A 128 0.16 14.88 9.88
CA HIS A 128 1.18 15.87 10.25
C HIS A 128 0.84 17.25 9.70
N GLU A 129 1.55 18.28 10.14
CA GLU A 129 1.28 19.68 9.77
C GLU A 129 2.20 20.20 8.63
N GLU A 130 3.08 19.38 8.10
CA GLU A 130 3.97 19.75 7.00
C GLU A 130 3.19 19.95 5.69
N ASP A 131 3.71 20.79 4.79
CA ASP A 131 3.07 21.11 3.52
C ASP A 131 3.31 20.07 2.42
N ARG A 132 4.18 19.09 2.70
CA ARG A 132 4.59 18.06 1.75
C ARG A 132 4.42 16.67 2.32
N GLN A 133 3.92 15.76 1.51
CA GLN A 133 3.81 14.33 1.76
C GLN A 133 4.51 13.58 0.63
N TYR A 134 5.40 12.67 0.96
CA TYR A 134 5.98 11.74 0.00
C TYR A 134 5.55 10.32 0.34
N PHE A 135 5.52 9.43 -0.65
CA PHE A 135 5.31 8.01 -0.36
C PHE A 135 6.58 7.40 0.21
N CYS A 136 7.66 7.47 -0.53
CA CYS A 136 8.91 6.81 -0.19
C CYS A 136 10.01 7.79 0.21
N LYS A 137 10.89 7.34 1.09
CA LYS A 137 12.16 8.00 1.39
C LYS A 137 13.18 7.76 0.28
N SER A 138 13.17 6.56 -0.29
CA SER A 138 14.02 6.16 -1.39
C SER A 138 13.19 5.80 -2.63
N VAL A 139 13.86 5.40 -3.71
CA VAL A 139 13.20 5.06 -4.98
C VAL A 139 12.56 3.69 -4.96
N GLY A 140 11.55 3.51 -5.80
CA GLY A 140 10.88 2.26 -6.07
C GLY A 140 9.55 2.53 -6.79
N PRO A 141 9.15 1.69 -7.78
CA PRO A 141 7.91 1.88 -8.51
C PRO A 141 6.69 1.69 -7.62
N LEU A 142 5.69 2.53 -7.84
CA LEU A 142 4.40 2.49 -7.16
C LEU A 142 3.27 2.59 -8.19
N SER A 143 2.15 1.92 -7.92
CA SER A 143 0.90 2.12 -8.64
C SER A 143 -0.22 2.45 -7.67
N ILE A 144 -0.96 3.53 -7.94
CA ILE A 144 -2.02 4.04 -7.09
C ILE A 144 -3.28 4.22 -7.93
N VAL A 145 -4.32 3.45 -7.62
CA VAL A 145 -5.55 3.37 -8.39
C VAL A 145 -6.76 3.57 -7.50
N ASP A 146 -7.65 4.50 -7.86
CA ASP A 146 -8.88 4.84 -7.13
C ASP A 146 -8.63 5.23 -5.65
N CYS A 147 -7.52 5.89 -5.35
CA CYS A 147 -7.14 6.21 -3.98
C CYS A 147 -7.42 7.68 -3.63
N ARG A 148 -7.52 7.93 -2.31
CA ARG A 148 -7.91 9.24 -1.78
C ARG A 148 -6.95 9.70 -0.70
N TYR A 149 -6.50 10.95 -0.81
CA TYR A 149 -5.81 11.66 0.24
C TYR A 149 -6.80 12.51 1.04
N HIS A 150 -6.69 12.41 2.35
CA HIS A 150 -7.43 13.21 3.32
C HIS A 150 -6.43 14.02 4.15
N SER A 151 -6.55 15.34 4.15
CA SER A 151 -5.69 16.26 4.88
C SER A 151 -6.47 17.47 5.36
N LYS A 152 -6.07 18.06 6.49
CA LYS A 152 -6.71 19.28 7.02
C LYS A 152 -6.56 20.47 6.08
N LYS A 153 -5.45 20.55 5.38
CA LYS A 153 -5.13 21.55 4.36
C LYS A 153 -4.57 20.86 3.12
N PRO A 154 -4.66 21.44 1.91
CA PRO A 154 -4.00 20.89 0.75
C PRO A 154 -2.50 20.68 1.00
N VAL A 155 -1.99 19.51 0.65
CA VAL A 155 -0.57 19.17 0.74
C VAL A 155 -0.03 18.82 -0.64
N TYR A 156 1.23 19.13 -0.88
CA TYR A 156 1.89 18.57 -2.04
C TYR A 156 2.15 17.09 -1.78
N ALA A 157 1.66 16.20 -2.65
CA ALA A 157 1.99 14.78 -2.59
C ALA A 157 2.94 14.40 -3.74
N GLY A 158 4.06 13.74 -3.39
CA GLY A 158 5.07 13.28 -4.33
C GLY A 158 5.47 11.83 -4.08
N TRP A 159 6.15 11.21 -5.05
CA TRP A 159 6.58 9.82 -4.95
C TRP A 159 7.75 9.66 -3.98
N THR A 160 8.77 10.46 -4.15
CA THR A 160 9.94 10.59 -3.26
C THR A 160 10.47 12.01 -3.35
N HIS A 161 11.30 12.42 -2.40
CA HIS A 161 11.87 13.76 -2.37
C HIS A 161 12.75 14.04 -3.60
N ASP A 162 13.63 13.10 -3.95
CA ASP A 162 14.56 13.21 -5.06
C ASP A 162 14.42 12.00 -6.01
N PRO A 163 13.39 11.99 -6.89
CA PRO A 163 13.19 10.88 -7.80
C PRO A 163 14.29 10.84 -8.86
N THR A 164 14.73 9.64 -9.19
CA THR A 164 15.65 9.40 -10.31
C THR A 164 14.93 9.50 -11.65
N ASP A 165 15.65 9.81 -12.73
CA ASP A 165 15.07 9.98 -14.07
C ASP A 165 14.43 8.70 -14.64
N TRP A 166 14.87 7.53 -14.19
CA TRP A 166 14.32 6.24 -14.60
C TRP A 166 13.06 5.82 -13.83
N LEU A 167 12.81 6.42 -12.65
CA LEU A 167 11.64 6.06 -11.83
C LEU A 167 10.34 6.34 -12.59
N ARG A 168 9.46 5.34 -12.65
CA ARG A 168 8.10 5.48 -13.17
C ARG A 168 7.12 4.98 -12.13
N CYS A 169 6.21 5.86 -11.74
CA CYS A 169 5.09 5.55 -10.86
C CYS A 169 3.80 5.83 -11.60
N TYR A 170 2.77 5.04 -11.32
CA TYR A 170 1.54 5.01 -12.07
C TYR A 170 0.37 5.45 -11.21
N GLN A 171 -0.53 6.25 -11.76
CA GLN A 171 -1.75 6.63 -11.07
C GLN A 171 -2.98 6.62 -11.97
N TYR A 172 -4.13 6.37 -11.35
CA TYR A 172 -5.44 6.52 -11.95
C TYR A 172 -6.45 6.97 -10.89
N ASN A 173 -7.29 7.96 -11.23
CA ASN A 173 -8.40 8.44 -10.38
C ASN A 173 -7.98 8.69 -8.92
N VAL A 174 -6.88 9.41 -8.74
CA VAL A 174 -6.41 9.85 -7.41
C VAL A 174 -7.11 11.17 -7.06
N LYS A 175 -7.55 11.29 -5.81
CA LYS A 175 -8.19 12.50 -5.29
C LYS A 175 -7.49 12.99 -4.03
N GLN A 176 -7.47 14.31 -3.85
CA GLN A 176 -7.11 14.94 -2.58
C GLN A 176 -8.29 15.77 -2.10
N ASN A 177 -8.80 15.47 -0.90
CA ASN A 177 -9.98 16.14 -0.32
C ASN A 177 -11.15 16.23 -1.31
N GLY A 178 -11.40 15.13 -2.06
CA GLY A 178 -12.47 15.01 -3.03
C GLY A 178 -12.19 15.62 -4.42
N GLN A 179 -11.10 16.35 -4.60
CA GLN A 179 -10.71 16.93 -5.89
C GLN A 179 -9.70 16.04 -6.63
N PRO A 180 -9.77 15.92 -7.97
CA PRO A 180 -8.76 15.23 -8.76
C PRO A 180 -7.35 15.73 -8.44
N TYR A 181 -6.39 14.82 -8.33
CA TYR A 181 -5.03 15.15 -7.94
C TYR A 181 -3.98 14.35 -8.73
N VAL A 182 -2.87 15.00 -9.07
CA VAL A 182 -1.72 14.37 -9.72
C VAL A 182 -0.55 14.35 -8.74
N ILE A 183 -0.13 13.14 -8.35
CA ILE A 183 1.02 12.93 -7.46
C ILE A 183 2.30 13.28 -8.23
N GLY A 184 3.19 14.06 -7.61
CA GLY A 184 4.46 14.45 -8.23
C GLY A 184 4.28 15.31 -9.48
N ALA A 185 3.29 16.21 -9.51
CA ALA A 185 2.98 17.04 -10.67
C ALA A 185 4.15 17.93 -11.14
N ASP A 186 5.08 18.27 -10.25
CA ASP A 186 6.31 19.01 -10.57
C ASP A 186 7.43 18.12 -11.15
N LYS A 187 7.24 16.82 -11.17
CA LYS A 187 8.15 15.80 -11.72
C LYS A 187 7.43 14.92 -12.74
N PRO A 188 6.95 15.49 -13.86
CA PRO A 188 6.04 14.80 -14.79
C PRO A 188 6.65 13.56 -15.42
N TYR A 189 7.97 13.47 -15.56
CA TYR A 189 8.65 12.27 -16.08
C TYR A 189 8.53 11.05 -15.17
N ASN A 190 8.28 11.25 -13.88
CA ASN A 190 8.14 10.18 -12.92
C ASN A 190 6.70 9.70 -12.74
N THR A 191 5.72 10.45 -13.27
CA THR A 191 4.29 10.16 -13.11
C THR A 191 3.65 9.76 -14.42
N VAL A 192 3.04 8.58 -14.44
CA VAL A 192 2.25 8.06 -15.56
C VAL A 192 0.78 8.04 -15.16
N CYS A 193 -0.03 8.91 -15.78
CA CYS A 193 -1.47 8.88 -15.63
C CYS A 193 -2.05 7.83 -16.59
N MET A 194 -2.81 6.86 -16.06
CA MET A 194 -3.28 5.69 -16.81
C MET A 194 -4.67 5.88 -17.44
N ASP A 195 -5.19 7.11 -17.52
CA ASP A 195 -6.57 7.39 -17.92
C ASP A 195 -6.96 6.83 -19.30
N GLN A 196 -6.00 6.72 -20.21
CA GLN A 196 -6.23 6.23 -21.57
C GLN A 196 -5.38 4.99 -21.92
N LEU A 197 -4.70 4.39 -20.93
CA LEU A 197 -3.79 3.30 -21.15
C LEU A 197 -4.44 1.94 -20.92
N ASN A 198 -4.17 1.00 -21.82
CA ASN A 198 -4.51 -0.41 -21.60
C ASN A 198 -3.86 -0.97 -20.33
N GLN A 199 -2.75 -0.38 -19.86
CA GLN A 199 -2.08 -0.73 -18.61
C GLN A 199 -2.98 -0.68 -17.38
N LEU A 200 -4.00 0.20 -17.37
CA LEU A 200 -4.96 0.25 -16.27
C LEU A 200 -5.64 -1.12 -16.03
N LYS A 201 -5.81 -1.91 -17.08
CA LYS A 201 -6.42 -3.26 -17.00
C LYS A 201 -5.59 -4.26 -16.20
N ALA A 202 -4.30 -3.99 -15.99
CA ALA A 202 -3.48 -4.77 -15.06
C ALA A 202 -3.94 -4.67 -13.61
N PHE A 203 -4.63 -3.58 -13.26
CA PHE A 203 -5.01 -3.21 -11.90
C PHE A 203 -6.53 -3.21 -11.69
N ARG A 204 -7.29 -2.76 -12.70
CA ARG A 204 -8.70 -2.43 -12.58
C ARG A 204 -9.46 -2.78 -13.86
N LEU A 205 -10.52 -3.52 -13.69
CA LEU A 205 -11.48 -3.89 -14.73
C LEU A 205 -12.87 -3.35 -14.36
N GLU A 206 -13.79 -3.41 -15.32
CA GLU A 206 -15.18 -3.04 -15.11
C GLU A 206 -16.12 -4.14 -15.61
N GLU A 207 -17.11 -4.46 -14.80
CA GLU A 207 -18.16 -5.40 -15.12
C GLU A 207 -19.48 -4.88 -14.60
N ASN A 208 -20.46 -4.65 -15.52
CA ASN A 208 -21.79 -4.15 -15.18
C ASN A 208 -21.77 -2.89 -14.27
N GLU A 209 -20.93 -1.91 -14.60
CA GLU A 209 -20.71 -0.68 -13.83
C GLU A 209 -20.00 -0.88 -12.47
N GLU A 210 -19.67 -2.10 -12.10
CA GLU A 210 -18.87 -2.40 -10.91
C GLU A 210 -17.37 -2.46 -11.23
N VAL A 211 -16.56 -1.98 -10.30
CA VAL A 211 -15.10 -2.09 -10.36
C VAL A 211 -14.67 -3.46 -9.86
N VAL A 212 -13.81 -4.11 -10.65
CA VAL A 212 -13.14 -5.36 -10.30
C VAL A 212 -11.65 -5.10 -10.22
N TYR A 213 -11.08 -5.09 -9.03
CA TYR A 213 -9.63 -4.98 -8.88
C TYR A 213 -8.96 -6.29 -9.28
N ASN A 214 -8.02 -6.20 -10.23
CA ASN A 214 -7.39 -7.37 -10.87
C ASN A 214 -6.24 -7.92 -10.00
N THR A 215 -6.56 -8.26 -8.76
CA THR A 215 -5.59 -8.80 -7.80
C THR A 215 -5.03 -10.15 -8.25
N TYR A 216 -5.77 -10.91 -9.05
CA TYR A 216 -5.26 -12.14 -9.64
C TYR A 216 -4.06 -11.87 -10.56
N ASN A 217 -4.17 -10.93 -11.50
CA ASN A 217 -3.05 -10.55 -12.36
C ASN A 217 -1.80 -10.13 -11.56
N LEU A 218 -2.01 -9.45 -10.42
CA LEU A 218 -0.94 -8.92 -9.59
C LEU A 218 -0.25 -9.98 -8.71
N LEU A 219 -0.98 -11.02 -8.29
CA LEU A 219 -0.52 -11.95 -7.25
C LEU A 219 -0.32 -13.38 -7.73
N ARG A 220 -0.87 -13.76 -8.89
CA ARG A 220 -0.95 -15.15 -9.34
C ARG A 220 0.39 -15.89 -9.39
N GLY A 221 1.50 -15.19 -9.68
CA GLY A 221 2.79 -15.83 -9.93
C GLY A 221 2.70 -16.90 -11.03
N GLU A 222 3.49 -17.95 -10.91
CA GLU A 222 3.42 -19.14 -11.78
C GLU A 222 2.49 -20.22 -11.26
N ASP A 223 2.08 -20.13 -10.00
CA ASP A 223 1.28 -21.12 -9.27
C ASP A 223 -0.20 -20.76 -9.13
N ASP A 224 -0.65 -19.76 -9.90
CA ASP A 224 -2.05 -19.31 -9.97
C ASP A 224 -2.65 -18.90 -8.61
N TRP A 225 -1.84 -18.32 -7.72
CA TRP A 225 -2.33 -17.90 -6.41
C TRP A 225 -3.36 -16.78 -6.51
N ASP A 226 -4.56 -17.04 -6.05
CA ASP A 226 -5.72 -16.14 -6.10
C ASP A 226 -6.43 -16.06 -4.74
N PRO A 227 -5.90 -15.27 -3.81
CA PRO A 227 -6.43 -15.21 -2.45
C PRO A 227 -7.86 -14.67 -2.35
N LEU A 228 -8.30 -13.87 -3.31
CA LEU A 228 -9.64 -13.28 -3.34
C LEU A 228 -10.60 -13.98 -4.32
N ARG A 229 -10.14 -15.02 -5.01
CA ARG A 229 -10.95 -15.80 -5.96
C ARG A 229 -11.55 -14.97 -7.08
N VAL A 230 -10.79 -14.02 -7.61
CA VAL A 230 -11.24 -13.15 -8.71
C VAL A 230 -10.87 -13.65 -10.11
N LYS A 231 -10.09 -14.74 -10.21
CA LYS A 231 -9.60 -15.34 -11.46
C LYS A 231 -10.70 -15.53 -12.50
N ASP A 232 -11.78 -16.22 -12.12
CA ASP A 232 -12.84 -16.56 -13.06
C ASP A 232 -13.55 -15.29 -13.58
N ARG A 233 -13.72 -14.30 -12.72
CA ARG A 233 -14.30 -12.99 -13.08
C ARG A 233 -13.39 -12.24 -14.06
N VAL A 234 -12.09 -12.22 -13.82
CA VAL A 234 -11.09 -11.61 -14.71
C VAL A 234 -11.10 -12.28 -16.09
N ILE A 235 -11.16 -13.61 -16.13
CA ILE A 235 -11.25 -14.40 -17.38
C ILE A 235 -12.55 -14.09 -18.12
N ALA A 236 -13.68 -14.01 -17.43
CA ALA A 236 -14.98 -13.72 -18.04
C ALA A 236 -14.99 -12.33 -18.69
N ILE A 237 -14.47 -11.32 -17.99
CA ILE A 237 -14.32 -9.95 -18.51
C ILE A 237 -13.39 -9.96 -19.74
N GLY A 238 -12.25 -10.65 -19.66
CA GLY A 238 -11.31 -10.76 -20.77
C GLY A 238 -11.92 -11.41 -22.01
N LYS A 239 -12.70 -12.48 -21.85
CA LYS A 239 -13.43 -13.12 -22.96
C LYS A 239 -14.44 -12.17 -23.63
N ARG A 240 -15.19 -11.41 -22.82
CA ARG A 240 -16.12 -10.39 -23.34
C ARG A 240 -15.39 -9.33 -24.18
N ASP A 241 -14.24 -8.89 -23.71
CA ASP A 241 -13.46 -7.81 -24.33
C ASP A 241 -12.49 -8.31 -25.41
N GLY A 242 -12.43 -9.64 -25.66
CA GLY A 242 -11.51 -10.26 -26.61
C GLY A 242 -10.03 -10.13 -26.24
N ARG A 243 -9.72 -10.11 -24.94
CA ARG A 243 -8.35 -9.89 -24.40
C ARG A 243 -8.06 -10.81 -23.21
N ASP A 244 -6.77 -11.06 -22.97
CA ASP A 244 -6.31 -11.74 -21.76
C ASP A 244 -5.87 -10.71 -20.72
N TYR A 245 -6.65 -10.61 -19.64
CA TYR A 245 -6.34 -9.73 -18.51
C TYR A 245 -5.64 -10.45 -17.35
N THR A 246 -5.34 -11.73 -17.51
CA THR A 246 -4.67 -12.51 -16.46
C THR A 246 -3.16 -12.33 -16.46
N ARG A 247 -2.60 -11.75 -17.53
CA ARG A 247 -1.15 -11.59 -17.76
C ARG A 247 -0.77 -10.20 -18.25
N MET A 248 -1.42 -9.18 -17.71
CA MET A 248 -1.11 -7.80 -18.07
C MET A 248 0.17 -7.33 -17.35
N PRO A 249 1.06 -6.62 -18.03
CA PRO A 249 2.21 -6.01 -17.38
C PRO A 249 1.80 -5.04 -16.26
N SER A 250 2.43 -5.17 -15.11
CA SER A 250 2.24 -4.30 -13.95
C SER A 250 3.58 -4.02 -13.29
N CYS A 251 3.64 -3.11 -12.33
CA CYS A 251 4.88 -2.88 -11.58
C CYS A 251 5.31 -4.09 -10.73
N LEU A 252 4.40 -5.04 -10.46
CA LEU A 252 4.73 -6.29 -9.77
C LEU A 252 5.14 -7.43 -10.70
N SER A 253 5.07 -7.22 -12.02
CA SER A 253 5.37 -8.24 -13.03
C SER A 253 6.73 -8.04 -13.72
N VAL A 254 7.64 -7.32 -13.11
CA VAL A 254 9.01 -7.22 -13.61
C VAL A 254 9.68 -8.56 -13.34
N GLU A 255 9.74 -9.41 -14.36
CA GLU A 255 10.60 -10.58 -14.34
C GLU A 255 12.06 -10.12 -14.21
N PRO A 256 12.88 -10.87 -13.44
CA PRO A 256 14.29 -10.53 -13.22
C PRO A 256 15.12 -10.58 -14.52
#